data_78ec7e92cfbb399e4b1fb39a6a279f70
#
_entry.id   78ec7e92cfbb399e4b1fb39a6a279f70
#
_cell.length_a   1.000
_cell.length_b   1.000
_cell.length_c   1.000
_cell.angle_alpha   90.00
_cell.angle_beta   90.00
_cell.angle_gamma   90.00
#
_symmetry.space_group_name_H-M   'P 1'
#
loop_
_entity.id
_entity.type
_entity.pdbx_description
1 polymer ?
#
loop_
_entity_poly.entity_id
_entity_poly.type
_entity_poly.pdbx_seq_one_letter_code
_entity_poly.pdbx_strand_id
1 'polypeptide(L)'
;MTPVLRPATLADADTLADIGRRSFAETFGHLYAPEDLAAFLENHTRAGWEAELADPGYAVMIAEVDGQPAGYAKLAPPKLPIAVREPAIELRQFYVLSGWQGSGLAGRMMDWVIATARERGARDIHLSVFIDNHRARRFYERYGFERVGTYTFMVGDHHDEDDIMRLTLDE
;
A
#
# COMPACT_ATOMS: atom_id res chain seq x y z
N MET A 1 -14.55 3.33 19.37
CA MET A 1 -15.07 3.10 18.01
C MET A 1 -14.27 2.01 17.34
N THR A 2 -14.96 1.04 16.77
CA THR A 2 -14.30 -0.13 16.18
C THR A 2 -14.19 0.06 14.66
N PRO A 3 -12.97 0.01 14.08
CA PRO A 3 -12.82 0.04 12.64
C PRO A 3 -13.44 -1.17 11.97
N VAL A 4 -14.01 -0.97 10.78
CA VAL A 4 -14.51 -2.03 9.94
C VAL A 4 -13.54 -2.18 8.77
N LEU A 5 -13.00 -3.38 8.59
CA LEU A 5 -12.11 -3.72 7.50
C LEU A 5 -12.90 -4.62 6.54
N ARG A 6 -13.13 -4.14 5.33
CA ARG A 6 -13.93 -4.89 4.35
C ARG A 6 -13.27 -4.91 2.98
N PRO A 7 -13.52 -5.97 2.17
CA PRO A 7 -13.06 -5.95 0.79
C PRO A 7 -13.68 -4.78 0.04
N ALA A 8 -12.87 -4.10 -0.77
CA ALA A 8 -13.34 -3.02 -1.62
C ALA A 8 -14.07 -3.60 -2.84
N THR A 9 -15.05 -2.85 -3.35
CA THR A 9 -15.82 -3.21 -4.53
C THR A 9 -15.67 -2.12 -5.59
N LEU A 10 -16.21 -2.36 -6.79
CA LEU A 10 -16.19 -1.36 -7.87
C LEU A 10 -16.82 -0.03 -7.44
N ALA A 11 -17.79 -0.07 -6.54
CA ALA A 11 -18.41 1.15 -6.00
C ALA A 11 -17.46 2.01 -5.18
N ASP A 12 -16.33 1.46 -4.73
CA ASP A 12 -15.34 2.18 -3.92
C ASP A 12 -14.25 2.87 -4.76
N ALA A 13 -14.28 2.76 -6.08
CA ALA A 13 -13.20 3.25 -6.95
C ALA A 13 -12.93 4.75 -6.77
N ASP A 14 -13.97 5.58 -6.70
CA ASP A 14 -13.81 7.04 -6.49
C ASP A 14 -13.23 7.34 -5.12
N THR A 15 -13.71 6.66 -4.08
CA THR A 15 -13.22 6.82 -2.71
C THR A 15 -11.75 6.43 -2.62
N LEU A 16 -11.37 5.30 -3.22
CA LEU A 16 -9.98 4.84 -3.22
C LEU A 16 -9.06 5.79 -3.96
N ALA A 17 -9.49 6.31 -5.10
CA ALA A 17 -8.71 7.31 -5.85
C ALA A 17 -8.48 8.58 -5.01
N ASP A 18 -9.51 9.04 -4.31
CA ASP A 18 -9.43 10.21 -3.44
C ASP A 18 -8.48 9.96 -2.25
N ILE A 19 -8.64 8.83 -1.55
CA ILE A 19 -7.78 8.49 -0.41
C ILE A 19 -6.31 8.38 -0.86
N GLY A 20 -6.06 7.72 -1.98
CA GLY A 20 -4.70 7.54 -2.49
C GLY A 20 -4.03 8.87 -2.80
N ARG A 21 -4.74 9.78 -3.47
CA ARG A 21 -4.22 11.12 -3.76
C ARG A 21 -3.95 11.91 -2.49
N ARG A 22 -4.92 11.93 -1.56
CA ARG A 22 -4.79 12.66 -0.30
C ARG A 22 -3.68 12.12 0.57
N SER A 23 -3.63 10.82 0.74
CA SER A 23 -2.62 10.17 1.58
C SER A 23 -1.21 10.37 1.05
N PHE A 24 -1.01 10.23 -0.26
CA PHE A 24 0.30 10.48 -0.87
C PHE A 24 0.70 11.94 -0.72
N ALA A 25 -0.21 12.89 -0.98
CA ALA A 25 0.07 14.31 -0.84
C ALA A 25 0.39 14.71 0.60
N GLU A 26 -0.33 14.15 1.58
CA GLU A 26 -0.08 14.42 3.00
C GLU A 26 1.30 13.91 3.45
N THR A 27 1.70 12.74 2.96
CA THR A 27 2.94 12.08 3.38
C THR A 27 4.16 12.61 2.63
N PHE A 28 4.04 12.80 1.32
CA PHE A 28 5.19 13.04 0.44
C PHE A 28 5.14 14.35 -0.34
N GLY A 29 3.99 15.05 -0.34
CA GLY A 29 3.79 16.22 -1.20
C GLY A 29 4.84 17.31 -1.02
N HIS A 30 5.34 17.49 0.20
CA HIS A 30 6.36 18.49 0.51
C HIS A 30 7.74 18.17 -0.06
N LEU A 31 7.96 16.94 -0.52
CA LEU A 31 9.25 16.48 -1.05
C LEU A 31 9.38 16.73 -2.56
N TYR A 32 8.29 17.08 -3.24
CA TYR A 32 8.24 17.12 -4.71
C TYR A 32 7.86 18.49 -5.23
N ALA A 33 8.36 18.82 -6.43
CA ALA A 33 7.88 19.98 -7.17
C ALA A 33 6.39 19.80 -7.49
N PRO A 34 5.57 20.90 -7.50
CA PRO A 34 4.14 20.78 -7.76
C PRO A 34 3.79 20.06 -9.07
N GLU A 35 4.54 20.28 -10.14
CA GLU A 35 4.31 19.62 -11.43
C GLU A 35 4.60 18.12 -11.38
N ASP A 36 5.63 17.70 -10.63
CA ASP A 36 5.98 16.28 -10.48
C ASP A 36 4.92 15.56 -9.64
N LEU A 37 4.46 16.20 -8.57
CA LEU A 37 3.38 15.67 -7.73
C LEU A 37 2.08 15.53 -8.53
N ALA A 38 1.71 16.55 -9.29
CA ALA A 38 0.50 16.53 -10.11
C ALA A 38 0.54 15.40 -11.14
N ALA A 39 1.69 15.20 -11.80
CA ALA A 39 1.86 14.13 -12.77
C ALA A 39 1.69 12.74 -12.12
N PHE A 40 2.24 12.55 -10.93
CA PHE A 40 2.07 11.29 -10.20
C PHE A 40 0.61 11.06 -9.79
N LEU A 41 -0.07 12.09 -9.29
CA LEU A 41 -1.45 11.97 -8.81
C LEU A 41 -2.44 11.64 -9.95
N GLU A 42 -2.11 11.95 -11.18
CA GLU A 42 -2.91 11.57 -12.35
C GLU A 42 -3.07 10.04 -12.47
N ASN A 43 -2.17 9.26 -11.88
CA ASN A 43 -2.26 7.80 -11.88
C ASN A 43 -3.32 7.26 -10.90
N HIS A 44 -3.81 8.10 -9.99
CA HIS A 44 -4.85 7.72 -9.02
C HIS A 44 -6.22 8.10 -9.58
N THR A 45 -6.68 7.35 -10.59
CA THR A 45 -7.94 7.63 -11.27
C THR A 45 -8.98 6.55 -10.96
N ARG A 46 -10.26 6.92 -11.10
CA ARG A 46 -11.37 5.97 -10.98
C ARG A 46 -11.20 4.80 -11.95
N ALA A 47 -10.90 5.08 -13.22
CA ALA A 47 -10.77 4.02 -14.25
C ALA A 47 -9.65 3.03 -13.92
N GLY A 48 -8.51 3.53 -13.43
CA GLY A 48 -7.42 2.68 -12.98
C GLY A 48 -7.83 1.78 -11.81
N TRP A 49 -8.54 2.32 -10.83
CA TRP A 49 -9.04 1.55 -9.70
C TRP A 49 -10.08 0.52 -10.12
N GLU A 50 -10.98 0.87 -11.04
CA GLU A 50 -11.98 -0.07 -11.52
C GLU A 50 -11.33 -1.28 -12.20
N ALA A 51 -10.30 -1.05 -13.00
CA ALA A 51 -9.56 -2.13 -13.65
C ALA A 51 -8.91 -3.08 -12.63
N GLU A 52 -8.29 -2.52 -11.59
CA GLU A 52 -7.63 -3.31 -10.55
C GLU A 52 -8.63 -4.05 -9.67
N LEU A 53 -9.74 -3.41 -9.31
CA LEU A 53 -10.78 -4.05 -8.50
C LEU A 53 -11.46 -5.20 -9.23
N ALA A 54 -11.50 -5.16 -10.56
CA ALA A 54 -12.05 -6.23 -11.38
C ALA A 54 -11.05 -7.38 -11.61
N ASP A 55 -9.77 -7.17 -11.33
CA ASP A 55 -8.71 -8.16 -11.58
C ASP A 55 -8.58 -9.09 -10.38
N PRO A 56 -8.73 -10.42 -10.57
CA PRO A 56 -8.62 -11.39 -9.47
C PRO A 56 -7.20 -11.49 -8.89
N GLY A 57 -6.17 -10.96 -9.58
CA GLY A 57 -4.81 -10.88 -9.07
C GLY A 57 -4.62 -9.84 -7.97
N TYR A 58 -5.60 -8.96 -7.78
CA TYR A 58 -5.58 -7.90 -6.78
C TYR A 58 -6.50 -8.23 -5.62
N ALA A 59 -6.11 -7.78 -4.43
CA ALA A 59 -6.98 -7.80 -3.24
C ALA A 59 -6.87 -6.44 -2.57
N VAL A 60 -7.99 -5.75 -2.47
CA VAL A 60 -8.04 -4.40 -1.90
C VAL A 60 -9.00 -4.41 -0.72
N MET A 61 -8.54 -3.82 0.39
CA MET A 61 -9.34 -3.66 1.59
C MET A 61 -9.47 -2.16 1.89
N ILE A 62 -10.67 -1.73 2.24
CA ILE A 62 -10.90 -0.39 2.73
C ILE A 62 -11.22 -0.46 4.22
N ALA A 63 -10.61 0.44 4.99
CA ALA A 63 -10.85 0.57 6.42
C ALA A 63 -11.77 1.75 6.66
N GLU A 64 -12.84 1.55 7.43
CA GLU A 64 -13.81 2.58 7.76
C GLU A 64 -13.98 2.68 9.27
N VAL A 65 -14.16 3.90 9.77
CA VAL A 65 -14.52 4.15 11.17
C VAL A 65 -15.77 5.03 11.15
N ASP A 66 -16.86 4.53 11.73
CA ASP A 66 -18.17 5.20 11.73
C ASP A 66 -18.64 5.56 10.31
N GLY A 67 -18.39 4.67 9.35
CA GLY A 67 -18.76 4.88 7.96
C GLY A 67 -17.87 5.82 7.17
N GLN A 68 -16.80 6.34 7.78
CA GLN A 68 -15.85 7.24 7.15
C GLN A 68 -14.60 6.47 6.70
N PRO A 69 -14.12 6.67 5.47
CA PRO A 69 -12.87 6.04 5.04
C PRO A 69 -11.70 6.52 5.90
N ALA A 70 -10.91 5.57 6.38
CA ALA A 70 -9.75 5.86 7.24
C ALA A 70 -8.43 5.41 6.64
N GLY A 71 -8.47 4.51 5.67
CA GLY A 71 -7.28 3.99 5.00
C GLY A 71 -7.63 2.85 4.07
N TYR A 72 -6.61 2.35 3.37
CA TYR A 72 -6.76 1.16 2.53
C TYR A 72 -5.43 0.43 2.34
N ALA A 73 -5.53 -0.84 1.94
CA ALA A 73 -4.39 -1.65 1.56
C ALA A 73 -4.67 -2.32 0.22
N LYS A 74 -3.65 -2.41 -0.63
CA LYS A 74 -3.76 -3.06 -1.94
C LYS A 74 -2.67 -4.11 -2.09
N LEU A 75 -3.09 -5.36 -2.23
CA LEU A 75 -2.24 -6.48 -2.61
C LEU A 75 -2.37 -6.69 -4.11
N ALA A 76 -1.26 -6.99 -4.77
CA ALA A 76 -1.19 -7.08 -6.23
C ALA A 76 -0.13 -8.12 -6.65
N PRO A 77 -0.14 -8.53 -7.94
CA PRO A 77 0.94 -9.36 -8.46
C PRO A 77 2.29 -8.63 -8.33
N PRO A 78 3.40 -9.37 -8.10
CA PRO A 78 4.72 -8.76 -7.93
C PRO A 78 5.17 -7.99 -9.17
N LYS A 79 5.64 -6.76 -8.97
CA LYS A 79 6.22 -5.90 -10.01
C LYS A 79 7.58 -5.35 -9.65
N LEU A 80 7.97 -5.43 -8.40
CA LEU A 80 9.26 -4.89 -7.97
C LEU A 80 10.41 -5.62 -8.66
N PRO A 81 11.52 -4.92 -8.98
CA PRO A 81 12.65 -5.51 -9.71
C PRO A 81 13.50 -6.40 -8.81
N ILE A 82 12.94 -7.52 -8.38
CA ILE A 82 13.58 -8.46 -7.47
C ILE A 82 13.09 -9.87 -7.79
N ALA A 83 13.96 -10.86 -7.59
CA ALA A 83 13.56 -12.24 -7.71
C ALA A 83 12.59 -12.63 -6.58
N VAL A 84 11.52 -13.32 -6.94
CA VAL A 84 10.48 -13.74 -5.98
C VAL A 84 10.32 -15.26 -6.00
N ARG A 85 9.88 -15.80 -4.85
CA ARG A 85 9.50 -17.23 -4.76
C ARG A 85 8.01 -17.35 -5.06
N GLU A 86 7.67 -18.00 -6.15
CA GLU A 86 6.26 -18.16 -6.50
C GLU A 86 5.56 -19.23 -5.65
N PRO A 87 4.30 -19.03 -5.23
CA PRO A 87 3.52 -17.82 -5.42
C PRO A 87 3.91 -16.71 -4.44
N ALA A 88 4.02 -15.49 -4.94
CA ALA A 88 4.34 -14.31 -4.14
C ALA A 88 3.32 -13.21 -4.39
N ILE A 89 3.20 -12.28 -3.45
CA ILE A 89 2.28 -11.15 -3.56
C ILE A 89 2.99 -9.88 -3.13
N GLU A 90 2.58 -8.74 -3.68
CA GLU A 90 3.15 -7.46 -3.34
C GLU A 90 2.14 -6.60 -2.60
N LEU A 91 2.55 -6.05 -1.45
CA LEU A 91 1.77 -5.01 -0.79
C LEU A 91 2.11 -3.70 -1.49
N ARG A 92 1.28 -3.34 -2.48
CA ARG A 92 1.58 -2.22 -3.37
C ARG A 92 1.27 -0.88 -2.77
N GLN A 93 0.20 -0.81 -1.97
CA GLN A 93 -0.19 0.42 -1.28
C GLN A 93 -0.72 0.08 0.09
N PHE A 94 -0.37 0.91 1.07
CA PHE A 94 -0.79 0.75 2.46
C PHE A 94 -0.87 2.14 3.06
N TYR A 95 -2.06 2.71 3.12
CA TYR A 95 -2.26 4.10 3.54
C TYR A 95 -3.24 4.21 4.70
N VAL A 96 -2.86 5.03 5.68
CA VAL A 96 -3.72 5.42 6.79
C VAL A 96 -3.82 6.94 6.77
N LEU A 97 -5.03 7.47 6.69
CA LEU A 97 -5.24 8.92 6.68
C LEU A 97 -4.78 9.52 8.01
N SER A 98 -4.30 10.78 7.95
CA SER A 98 -3.65 11.44 9.08
C SER A 98 -4.49 11.46 10.36
N GLY A 99 -5.79 11.59 10.26
CA GLY A 99 -6.68 11.59 11.42
C GLY A 99 -6.74 10.26 12.19
N TRP A 100 -6.24 9.17 11.60
CA TRP A 100 -6.30 7.83 12.17
C TRP A 100 -4.93 7.24 12.49
N GLN A 101 -3.87 7.97 12.22
CA GLN A 101 -2.51 7.54 12.55
C GLN A 101 -2.35 7.50 14.08
N GLY A 102 -1.65 6.48 14.57
CA GLY A 102 -1.46 6.29 16.00
C GLY A 102 -2.65 5.68 16.73
N SER A 103 -3.71 5.29 16.02
CA SER A 103 -4.93 4.73 16.60
C SER A 103 -4.93 3.20 16.73
N GLY A 104 -3.88 2.53 16.22
CA GLY A 104 -3.82 1.06 16.13
C GLY A 104 -4.44 0.51 14.86
N LEU A 105 -4.99 1.36 13.98
CA LEU A 105 -5.60 0.94 12.73
C LEU A 105 -4.61 0.25 11.81
N ALA A 106 -3.39 0.77 11.70
CA ALA A 106 -2.35 0.20 10.83
C ALA A 106 -2.06 -1.26 11.19
N GLY A 107 -1.99 -1.59 12.48
CA GLY A 107 -1.77 -2.97 12.94
C GLY A 107 -2.90 -3.89 12.50
N ARG A 108 -4.14 -3.45 12.64
CA ARG A 108 -5.31 -4.24 12.20
C ARG A 108 -5.31 -4.45 10.68
N MET A 109 -4.93 -3.41 9.94
CA MET A 109 -4.81 -3.49 8.49
C MET A 109 -3.72 -4.48 8.08
N MET A 110 -2.57 -4.46 8.77
CA MET A 110 -1.49 -5.40 8.46
C MET A 110 -1.90 -6.84 8.79
N ASP A 111 -2.64 -7.06 9.86
CA ASP A 111 -3.17 -8.39 10.17
C ASP A 111 -4.05 -8.91 9.02
N TRP A 112 -4.90 -8.04 8.45
CA TRP A 112 -5.70 -8.38 7.28
C TRP A 112 -4.84 -8.73 6.07
N VAL A 113 -3.79 -7.93 5.81
CA VAL A 113 -2.85 -8.15 4.69
C VAL A 113 -2.20 -9.52 4.80
N ILE A 114 -1.68 -9.86 5.98
CA ILE A 114 -1.00 -11.14 6.20
C ILE A 114 -1.97 -12.32 6.06
N ALA A 115 -3.16 -12.21 6.66
CA ALA A 115 -4.17 -13.25 6.56
C ALA A 115 -4.62 -13.47 5.11
N THR A 116 -4.84 -12.41 4.36
CA THR A 116 -5.25 -12.49 2.95
C THR A 116 -4.16 -13.11 2.08
N ALA A 117 -2.90 -12.70 2.29
CA ALA A 117 -1.78 -13.27 1.54
C ALA A 117 -1.66 -14.77 1.81
N ARG A 118 -1.83 -15.22 3.06
CA ARG A 118 -1.82 -16.63 3.43
C ARG A 118 -2.96 -17.41 2.78
N GLU A 119 -4.17 -16.84 2.79
CA GLU A 119 -5.33 -17.44 2.13
C GLU A 119 -5.11 -17.65 0.64
N ARG A 120 -4.36 -16.75 0.01
CA ARG A 120 -4.01 -16.84 -1.42
C ARG A 120 -2.83 -17.77 -1.69
N GLY A 121 -2.25 -18.37 -0.66
CA GLY A 121 -1.14 -19.31 -0.78
C GLY A 121 0.21 -18.64 -1.05
N ALA A 122 0.34 -17.34 -0.81
CA ALA A 122 1.59 -16.63 -1.02
C ALA A 122 2.67 -17.11 -0.06
N ARG A 123 3.88 -17.30 -0.57
CA ARG A 123 5.04 -17.68 0.24
C ARG A 123 5.69 -16.47 0.88
N ASP A 124 5.67 -15.33 0.17
CA ASP A 124 6.25 -14.09 0.64
C ASP A 124 5.34 -12.90 0.30
N ILE A 125 5.44 -11.84 1.11
CA ILE A 125 4.90 -10.53 0.78
C ILE A 125 6.09 -9.59 0.56
N HIS A 126 6.09 -8.88 -0.57
CA HIS A 126 7.09 -7.85 -0.86
C HIS A 126 6.44 -6.47 -0.83
N LEU A 127 7.22 -5.47 -0.44
CA LEU A 127 6.81 -4.06 -0.51
C LEU A 127 8.03 -3.20 -0.79
N SER A 128 7.79 -1.96 -1.23
CA SER A 128 8.83 -0.93 -1.24
C SER A 128 8.44 0.18 -0.28
N VAL A 129 9.43 0.78 0.37
CA VAL A 129 9.24 1.88 1.31
C VAL A 129 10.32 2.92 1.09
N PHE A 130 9.93 4.21 1.07
CA PHE A 130 10.87 5.30 0.91
C PHE A 130 11.96 5.22 1.97
N ILE A 131 13.23 5.37 1.55
CA ILE A 131 14.39 5.15 2.41
C ILE A 131 14.38 6.04 3.66
N ASP A 132 13.86 7.25 3.57
CA ASP A 132 13.78 8.19 4.69
C ASP A 132 12.49 8.06 5.51
N ASN A 133 11.59 7.18 5.12
CA ASN A 133 10.36 6.94 5.88
C ASN A 133 10.63 5.93 7.01
N HIS A 134 11.39 6.39 8.00
CA HIS A 134 11.85 5.53 9.10
C HIS A 134 10.69 4.98 9.95
N ARG A 135 9.62 5.76 10.09
CA ARG A 135 8.43 5.32 10.83
C ARG A 135 7.79 4.10 10.18
N ALA A 136 7.60 4.15 8.86
CA ALA A 136 7.02 3.03 8.12
C ALA A 136 7.95 1.82 8.15
N ARG A 137 9.26 2.03 7.95
CA ARG A 137 10.24 0.94 8.02
C ARG A 137 10.19 0.21 9.35
N ARG A 138 10.19 0.95 10.46
CA ARG A 138 10.11 0.36 11.79
C ARG A 138 8.79 -0.42 11.98
N PHE A 139 7.70 0.10 11.45
CA PHE A 139 6.42 -0.59 11.48
C PHE A 139 6.51 -1.94 10.76
N TYR A 140 7.04 -1.96 9.53
CA TYR A 140 7.20 -3.20 8.78
C TYR A 140 8.18 -4.17 9.44
N GLU A 141 9.29 -3.67 9.97
CA GLU A 141 10.28 -4.49 10.68
C GLU A 141 9.68 -5.20 11.89
N ARG A 142 8.77 -4.55 12.60
CA ARG A 142 8.09 -5.18 13.74
C ARG A 142 7.24 -6.39 13.33
N TYR A 143 6.78 -6.43 12.10
CA TYR A 143 6.05 -7.60 11.56
C TYR A 143 6.95 -8.67 10.97
N GLY A 144 8.25 -8.43 10.92
CA GLY A 144 9.23 -9.39 10.41
C GLY A 144 9.68 -9.13 8.99
N PHE A 145 9.30 -8.00 8.39
CA PHE A 145 9.82 -7.62 7.08
C PHE A 145 11.31 -7.30 7.16
N GLU A 146 12.08 -7.78 6.20
CA GLU A 146 13.53 -7.55 6.09
C GLU A 146 13.86 -6.90 4.76
N ARG A 147 14.85 -6.02 4.77
CA ARG A 147 15.34 -5.40 3.53
C ARG A 147 16.02 -6.45 2.67
N VAL A 148 15.61 -6.55 1.40
CA VAL A 148 16.17 -7.50 0.44
C VAL A 148 16.70 -6.84 -0.84
N GLY A 149 16.51 -5.54 -1.02
CA GLY A 149 17.00 -4.81 -2.19
C GLY A 149 16.67 -3.34 -2.13
N THR A 150 16.95 -2.65 -3.23
CA THR A 150 16.65 -1.23 -3.40
C THR A 150 15.97 -0.99 -4.74
N TYR A 151 15.28 0.14 -4.85
CA TYR A 151 14.48 0.45 -6.02
C TYR A 151 14.42 1.97 -6.18
N THR A 152 14.57 2.47 -7.42
CA THR A 152 14.40 3.88 -7.71
C THR A 152 12.94 4.14 -8.06
N PHE A 153 12.27 4.93 -7.21
CA PHE A 153 10.87 5.29 -7.38
C PHE A 153 10.76 6.66 -8.03
N MET A 154 9.91 6.76 -9.07
CA MET A 154 9.74 7.99 -9.84
C MET A 154 8.45 8.70 -9.47
N VAL A 155 8.55 10.01 -9.22
CA VAL A 155 7.40 10.91 -9.10
C VAL A 155 7.62 12.03 -10.12
N GLY A 156 6.96 11.93 -11.29
CA GLY A 156 7.28 12.80 -12.43
C GLY A 156 8.74 12.59 -12.83
N ASP A 157 9.52 13.66 -12.84
CA ASP A 157 10.96 13.61 -13.13
C ASP A 157 11.82 13.50 -11.86
N HIS A 158 11.19 13.44 -10.68
CA HIS A 158 11.90 13.31 -9.41
C HIS A 158 12.18 11.84 -9.09
N HIS A 159 13.42 11.58 -8.66
CA HIS A 159 13.88 10.21 -8.32
C HIS A 159 14.02 10.07 -6.82
N ASP A 160 13.36 9.08 -6.23
CA ASP A 160 13.55 8.69 -4.85
C ASP A 160 14.06 7.27 -4.77
N GLU A 161 14.80 6.98 -3.71
CA GLU A 161 15.22 5.62 -3.44
C GLU A 161 14.31 4.98 -2.41
N ASP A 162 13.87 3.75 -2.72
CA ASP A 162 13.09 2.93 -1.82
C ASP A 162 13.89 1.69 -1.43
N ASP A 163 13.67 1.19 -0.22
CA ASP A 163 14.09 -0.14 0.16
C ASP A 163 12.99 -1.13 -0.22
N ILE A 164 13.38 -2.27 -0.77
CA ILE A 164 12.46 -3.39 -0.98
C ILE A 164 12.55 -4.29 0.24
N MET A 165 11.41 -4.61 0.82
CA MET A 165 11.32 -5.47 2.00
C MET A 165 10.50 -6.72 1.71
N ARG A 166 10.77 -7.78 2.45
CA ARG A 166 10.10 -9.08 2.30
C ARG A 166 9.70 -9.64 3.65
N LEU A 167 8.46 -10.11 3.75
CA LEU A 167 7.98 -10.92 4.85
C LEU A 167 7.81 -12.36 4.34
N THR A 168 8.51 -13.30 4.98
CA THR A 168 8.39 -14.73 4.67
C THR A 168 7.19 -15.29 5.43
N LEU A 169 6.25 -15.89 4.71
CA LEU A 169 5.02 -16.44 5.31
C LEU A 169 5.11 -17.96 5.51
N ASP A 170 5.86 -18.64 4.65
CA ASP A 170 6.13 -20.08 4.83
C ASP A 170 7.48 -20.27 5.53
N GLU A 171 7.61 -21.36 6.23
CA GLU A 171 8.87 -21.74 6.89
C GLU A 171 9.44 -22.99 6.26
#